data_76c5a768563215c29861499a669be46c
#
_entry.id   76c5a768563215c29861499a669be46c
#
_cell.length_a   1.000
_cell.length_b   1.000
_cell.length_c   1.000
_cell.angle_alpha   90.00
_cell.angle_beta   90.00
_cell.angle_gamma   90.00
#
_symmetry.space_group_name_H-M   'P 1'
#
loop_
_entity.id
_entity.type
_entity.pdbx_description
1 polymer ?
#
loop_
_entity_poly.entity_id
_entity_poly.type
_entity_poly.pdbx_seq_one_letter_code
_entity_poly.pdbx_strand_id
1 'polypeptide(L)'
;MLSEKEKLDRLTYLGVELNQVRDMDILMERVLECARSFVNADAGSIYIRNKDTNTLQFTYTQNDTLQKRLPPGEKLIYATFTLPIDTESMSGYVATTGRLLNIPNVYEIEPTAPYHFGKQFDEESGYQSKSVITVPLETRQGDILGILQIINAQDENKKIVPFTDSDEKLMLHFASTAAVALERAQMTRSILLRMIRMSEMRDPKETGAHVNRVGGYSVEIYEQWAKKQNLSREELDRNRDSLRMAAILHYVGKIAISDVILKKPSRFIEDEFETMKQHTFLGARLFLNSQSDFDEAAFDVALNHHERWDG
;
A
#
# COMPACT_ATOMS: atom_id res chain seq x y z
N MET A 1 -8.83 19.25 -17.62
CA MET A 1 -7.70 18.37 -18.05
C MET A 1 -6.38 19.08 -17.83
N LEU A 2 -5.36 18.40 -17.28
CA LEU A 2 -4.02 18.99 -17.15
C LEU A 2 -3.38 19.15 -18.53
N SER A 3 -2.71 20.27 -18.77
CA SER A 3 -1.89 20.45 -19.97
C SER A 3 -0.69 19.47 -19.96
N GLU A 4 -0.10 19.19 -21.11
CA GLU A 4 1.08 18.31 -21.19
C GLU A 4 2.26 18.80 -20.34
N LYS A 5 2.44 20.11 -20.28
CA LYS A 5 3.45 20.74 -19.43
C LYS A 5 3.19 20.50 -17.95
N GLU A 6 1.95 20.69 -17.50
CA GLU A 6 1.56 20.43 -16.11
C GLU A 6 1.68 18.93 -15.75
N LYS A 7 1.38 18.03 -16.69
CA LYS A 7 1.61 16.59 -16.52
C LYS A 7 3.09 16.27 -16.33
N LEU A 8 3.95 16.87 -17.13
CA LEU A 8 5.41 16.66 -17.06
C LEU A 8 6.02 17.23 -15.78
N ASP A 9 5.62 18.45 -15.40
CA ASP A 9 6.04 19.06 -14.14
C ASP A 9 5.62 18.21 -12.93
N ARG A 10 4.39 17.74 -12.92
CA ARG A 10 3.89 16.80 -11.88
C ARG A 10 4.67 15.49 -11.83
N LEU A 11 5.03 14.89 -12.97
CA LEU A 11 5.85 13.67 -13.00
C LEU A 11 7.21 13.86 -12.31
N THR A 12 7.81 15.05 -12.45
CA THR A 12 9.08 15.36 -11.82
C THR A 12 8.97 15.40 -10.29
N TYR A 13 7.90 15.98 -9.76
CA TYR A 13 7.63 16.01 -8.31
C TYR A 13 7.15 14.66 -7.75
N LEU A 14 6.46 13.89 -8.55
CA LEU A 14 5.90 12.60 -8.15
C LEU A 14 6.97 11.63 -7.64
N GLY A 15 8.12 11.59 -8.30
CA GLY A 15 9.24 10.77 -7.86
C GLY A 15 9.67 11.10 -6.42
N VAL A 16 9.63 12.37 -6.04
CA VAL A 16 9.94 12.80 -4.67
C VAL A 16 8.82 12.38 -3.72
N GLU A 17 7.56 12.64 -4.07
CA GLU A 17 6.39 12.30 -3.24
C GLU A 17 6.30 10.79 -2.96
N LEU A 18 6.34 9.95 -4.00
CA LEU A 18 6.26 8.51 -3.85
C LEU A 18 7.47 7.93 -3.08
N ASN A 19 8.63 8.55 -3.25
CA ASN A 19 9.84 8.15 -2.52
C ASN A 19 9.83 8.57 -1.04
N GLN A 20 8.96 9.42 -0.58
CA GLN A 20 8.79 9.76 0.84
C GLN A 20 7.93 8.74 1.59
N VAL A 21 7.00 8.08 0.90
CA VAL A 21 6.12 7.07 1.50
C VAL A 21 6.90 5.77 1.71
N ARG A 22 6.91 5.26 2.95
CA ARG A 22 7.65 4.06 3.36
C ARG A 22 6.75 2.84 3.54
N ASP A 23 5.52 3.06 4.00
CA ASP A 23 4.53 1.99 4.14
C ASP A 23 3.96 1.58 2.78
N MET A 24 3.92 0.27 2.55
CA MET A 24 3.54 -0.28 1.25
C MET A 24 2.06 -0.06 0.91
N ASP A 25 1.17 -0.13 1.91
CA ASP A 25 -0.27 0.00 1.66
C ASP A 25 -0.63 1.46 1.34
N ILE A 26 -0.02 2.41 2.07
CA ILE A 26 -0.15 3.85 1.83
C ILE A 26 0.45 4.23 0.48
N LEU A 27 1.61 3.64 0.14
CA LEU A 27 2.24 3.86 -1.17
C LEU A 27 1.33 3.41 -2.32
N MET A 28 0.72 2.23 -2.22
CA MET A 28 -0.17 1.73 -3.28
C MET A 28 -1.42 2.60 -3.45
N GLU A 29 -2.00 3.08 -2.34
CA GLU A 29 -3.09 4.05 -2.37
C GLU A 29 -2.67 5.30 -3.16
N ARG A 30 -1.50 5.87 -2.85
CA ARG A 30 -0.99 7.07 -3.48
C ARG A 30 -0.63 6.86 -4.95
N VAL A 31 0.03 5.75 -5.28
CA VAL A 31 0.35 5.37 -6.66
C VAL A 31 -0.92 5.31 -7.51
N LEU A 32 -1.96 4.66 -7.00
CA LEU A 32 -3.20 4.52 -7.76
C LEU A 32 -3.95 5.85 -7.94
N GLU A 33 -4.02 6.67 -6.89
CA GLU A 33 -4.62 8.01 -6.94
C GLU A 33 -3.90 8.91 -7.96
N CYS A 34 -2.56 8.93 -7.92
CA CYS A 34 -1.77 9.70 -8.85
C CYS A 34 -1.96 9.21 -10.29
N ALA A 35 -1.82 7.89 -10.54
CA ALA A 35 -1.97 7.31 -11.86
C ALA A 35 -3.31 7.67 -12.49
N ARG A 36 -4.39 7.49 -11.74
CA ARG A 36 -5.76 7.84 -12.19
C ARG A 36 -5.90 9.33 -12.51
N SER A 37 -5.33 10.18 -11.66
CA SER A 37 -5.42 11.64 -11.84
C SER A 37 -4.68 12.14 -13.08
N PHE A 38 -3.58 11.48 -13.46
CA PHE A 38 -2.79 11.85 -14.64
C PHE A 38 -3.55 11.64 -15.95
N VAL A 39 -4.31 10.57 -16.04
CA VAL A 39 -5.06 10.20 -17.25
C VAL A 39 -6.57 10.39 -17.10
N ASN A 40 -6.99 11.10 -16.04
CA ASN A 40 -8.38 11.38 -15.71
C ASN A 40 -9.27 10.12 -15.77
N ALA A 41 -8.87 9.07 -15.05
CA ALA A 41 -9.56 7.80 -15.06
C ALA A 41 -10.46 7.60 -13.84
N ASP A 42 -11.61 6.92 -14.03
CA ASP A 42 -12.61 6.66 -13.00
C ASP A 42 -12.18 5.58 -11.99
N ALA A 43 -11.44 4.59 -12.44
CA ALA A 43 -11.05 3.47 -11.59
C ALA A 43 -9.64 2.97 -11.91
N GLY A 44 -9.12 2.13 -11.02
CA GLY A 44 -7.88 1.43 -11.23
C GLY A 44 -7.59 0.43 -10.13
N SER A 45 -6.64 -0.46 -10.41
CA SER A 45 -6.23 -1.55 -9.51
C SER A 45 -4.73 -1.78 -9.56
N ILE A 46 -4.17 -2.22 -8.43
CA ILE A 46 -2.78 -2.66 -8.33
C ILE A 46 -2.77 -4.14 -7.94
N TYR A 47 -1.98 -4.90 -8.68
CA TYR A 47 -1.67 -6.28 -8.40
C TYR A 47 -0.19 -6.39 -8.04
N ILE A 48 0.13 -7.05 -6.94
CA ILE A 48 1.51 -7.30 -6.50
C ILE A 48 1.89 -8.74 -6.82
N ARG A 49 3.05 -8.91 -7.41
CA ARG A 49 3.59 -10.23 -7.71
C ARG A 49 4.08 -10.91 -6.44
N ASN A 50 3.56 -12.09 -6.17
CA ASN A 50 4.13 -13.00 -5.18
C ASN A 50 5.15 -13.90 -5.91
N LYS A 51 6.45 -13.73 -5.59
CA LYS A 51 7.53 -14.50 -6.24
C LYS A 51 7.53 -15.98 -5.83
N ASP A 52 7.08 -16.29 -4.60
CA ASP A 52 7.08 -17.65 -4.06
C ASP A 52 6.02 -18.54 -4.73
N THR A 53 4.84 -18.00 -4.96
CA THR A 53 3.71 -18.70 -5.59
C THR A 53 3.58 -18.44 -7.07
N ASN A 54 4.37 -17.51 -7.62
CA ASN A 54 4.29 -17.01 -9.00
C ASN A 54 2.86 -16.58 -9.39
N THR A 55 2.23 -15.80 -8.53
CA THR A 55 0.88 -15.28 -8.75
C THR A 55 0.84 -13.75 -8.61
N LEU A 56 -0.19 -13.12 -9.16
CA LEU A 56 -0.55 -11.74 -8.92
C LEU A 56 -1.61 -11.68 -7.82
N GLN A 57 -1.32 -11.02 -6.72
CA GLN A 57 -2.29 -10.74 -5.68
C GLN A 57 -2.96 -9.40 -5.97
N PHE A 58 -4.27 -9.38 -6.13
CA PHE A 58 -5.07 -8.15 -6.15
C PHE A 58 -4.98 -7.49 -4.76
N THR A 59 -4.37 -6.32 -4.71
CA THR A 59 -3.97 -5.75 -3.42
C THR A 59 -4.70 -4.46 -3.12
N TYR A 60 -4.90 -3.60 -4.13
CA TYR A 60 -5.51 -2.29 -3.93
C TYR A 60 -6.33 -1.87 -5.15
N THR A 61 -7.44 -1.19 -4.90
CA THR A 61 -8.29 -0.66 -5.96
C THR A 61 -8.99 0.62 -5.53
N GLN A 62 -9.28 1.46 -6.50
CA GLN A 62 -10.09 2.67 -6.35
C GLN A 62 -11.11 2.72 -7.50
N ASN A 63 -12.33 3.15 -7.19
CA ASN A 63 -13.39 3.35 -8.17
C ASN A 63 -14.31 4.46 -7.70
N ASP A 64 -14.23 5.62 -8.34
CA ASP A 64 -14.98 6.81 -7.94
C ASP A 64 -16.49 6.66 -8.16
N THR A 65 -16.88 5.97 -9.22
CA THR A 65 -18.29 5.70 -9.51
C THR A 65 -18.92 4.81 -8.46
N LEU A 66 -18.26 3.73 -8.05
CA LEU A 66 -18.77 2.83 -7.00
C LEU A 66 -18.68 3.49 -5.62
N GLN A 67 -17.61 4.22 -5.32
CA GLN A 67 -17.45 4.94 -4.05
C GLN A 67 -18.59 5.94 -3.82
N LYS A 68 -19.06 6.64 -4.86
CA LYS A 68 -20.19 7.57 -4.77
C LYS A 68 -21.53 6.93 -4.52
N ARG A 69 -21.67 5.62 -4.73
CA ARG A 69 -22.89 4.86 -4.41
C ARG A 69 -23.00 4.50 -2.94
N LEU A 70 -21.89 4.62 -2.19
CA LEU A 70 -21.86 4.32 -0.76
C LEU A 70 -22.33 5.51 0.09
N PRO A 71 -22.89 5.26 1.28
CA PRO A 71 -23.19 6.28 2.26
C PRO A 71 -21.96 7.14 2.60
N PRO A 72 -22.14 8.41 3.00
CA PRO A 72 -21.05 9.27 3.41
C PRO A 72 -20.25 8.67 4.56
N GLY A 73 -18.92 8.55 4.38
CA GLY A 73 -18.00 8.01 5.38
C GLY A 73 -17.70 6.52 5.23
N GLU A 74 -18.43 5.78 4.41
CA GLU A 74 -18.10 4.40 4.08
C GLU A 74 -17.04 4.34 2.98
N LYS A 75 -16.12 3.36 3.11
CA LYS A 75 -15.08 3.08 2.10
C LYS A 75 -15.47 1.83 1.32
N LEU A 76 -15.16 1.84 0.03
CA LEU A 76 -15.34 0.67 -0.82
C LEU A 76 -14.41 -0.46 -0.36
N ILE A 77 -14.99 -1.61 -0.05
CA ILE A 77 -14.26 -2.80 0.41
C ILE A 77 -14.25 -3.82 -0.72
N TYR A 78 -13.05 -4.30 -1.08
CA TYR A 78 -12.88 -5.35 -2.08
C TYR A 78 -12.30 -6.60 -1.43
N ALA A 79 -12.80 -7.75 -1.88
CA ALA A 79 -12.18 -9.02 -1.54
C ALA A 79 -10.82 -9.12 -2.25
N THR A 80 -9.80 -9.54 -1.52
CA THR A 80 -8.50 -9.88 -2.12
C THR A 80 -8.59 -11.24 -2.80
N PHE A 81 -8.05 -11.34 -4.01
CA PHE A 81 -7.95 -12.59 -4.76
C PHE A 81 -6.58 -12.69 -5.43
N THR A 82 -6.27 -13.86 -5.94
CA THR A 82 -5.03 -14.12 -6.66
C THR A 82 -5.33 -14.54 -8.09
N LEU A 83 -4.49 -14.06 -9.02
CA LEU A 83 -4.51 -14.46 -10.43
C LEU A 83 -3.23 -15.22 -10.75
N PRO A 84 -3.27 -16.26 -11.59
CA PRO A 84 -2.05 -16.86 -12.11
C PRO A 84 -1.31 -15.87 -13.02
N ILE A 85 0.02 -16.02 -13.10
CA ILE A 85 0.83 -15.31 -14.11
C ILE A 85 0.87 -16.19 -15.35
N ASP A 86 -0.09 -15.96 -16.21
CA ASP A 86 -0.27 -16.61 -17.52
C ASP A 86 -0.65 -15.57 -18.56
N THR A 87 -1.08 -15.99 -19.73
CA THR A 87 -1.55 -15.07 -20.77
C THR A 87 -3.07 -14.97 -20.87
N GLU A 88 -3.84 -15.65 -20.00
CA GLU A 88 -5.30 -15.67 -20.11
C GLU A 88 -5.96 -14.37 -19.65
N SER A 89 -5.45 -13.77 -18.57
CA SER A 89 -5.94 -12.46 -18.12
C SER A 89 -5.08 -11.32 -18.65
N MET A 90 -5.63 -10.11 -18.79
CA MET A 90 -4.88 -8.91 -19.19
C MET A 90 -3.70 -8.62 -18.25
N SER A 91 -3.92 -8.72 -16.95
CA SER A 91 -2.85 -8.50 -15.94
C SER A 91 -1.80 -9.61 -15.98
N GLY A 92 -2.21 -10.87 -16.15
CA GLY A 92 -1.32 -12.01 -16.32
C GLY A 92 -0.48 -11.92 -17.59
N TYR A 93 -1.10 -11.50 -18.71
CA TYR A 93 -0.39 -11.27 -19.96
C TYR A 93 0.71 -10.21 -19.82
N VAL A 94 0.40 -9.06 -19.20
CA VAL A 94 1.38 -8.00 -18.95
C VAL A 94 2.47 -8.49 -18.00
N ALA A 95 2.13 -9.26 -16.96
CA ALA A 95 3.10 -9.86 -16.05
C ALA A 95 4.03 -10.88 -16.71
N THR A 96 3.54 -11.58 -17.74
CA THR A 96 4.31 -12.59 -18.48
C THR A 96 5.20 -11.96 -19.55
N THR A 97 4.68 -10.95 -20.26
CA THR A 97 5.34 -10.40 -21.45
C THR A 97 6.13 -9.11 -21.19
N GLY A 98 5.86 -8.41 -20.10
CA GLY A 98 6.36 -7.07 -19.82
C GLY A 98 5.80 -5.98 -20.75
N ARG A 99 4.84 -6.31 -21.62
CA ARG A 99 4.30 -5.39 -22.60
C ARG A 99 3.04 -4.70 -22.08
N LEU A 100 3.00 -3.39 -22.19
CA LEU A 100 1.79 -2.60 -21.94
C LEU A 100 0.64 -3.07 -22.82
N LEU A 101 -0.58 -3.07 -22.29
CA LEU A 101 -1.82 -3.17 -23.03
C LEU A 101 -2.61 -1.86 -22.91
N ASN A 102 -3.07 -1.35 -24.07
CA ASN A 102 -4.04 -0.25 -24.13
C ASN A 102 -5.24 -0.74 -24.97
N ILE A 103 -6.38 -0.92 -24.30
CA ILE A 103 -7.57 -1.52 -24.87
C ILE A 103 -8.70 -0.48 -24.87
N PRO A 104 -9.13 0.01 -26.04
CA PRO A 104 -10.17 1.02 -26.14
C PRO A 104 -11.53 0.56 -25.61
N ASN A 105 -11.86 -0.73 -25.80
CA ASN A 105 -13.07 -1.36 -25.27
C ASN A 105 -12.83 -2.84 -24.98
N VAL A 106 -12.83 -3.20 -23.70
CA VAL A 106 -12.56 -4.59 -23.26
C VAL A 106 -13.64 -5.58 -23.69
N TYR A 107 -14.84 -5.11 -24.04
CA TYR A 107 -15.92 -5.95 -24.58
C TYR A 107 -15.74 -6.28 -26.05
N GLU A 108 -14.83 -5.61 -26.74
CA GLU A 108 -14.53 -5.77 -28.16
C GLU A 108 -13.17 -6.46 -28.39
N ILE A 109 -12.58 -7.07 -27.34
CA ILE A 109 -11.36 -7.88 -27.48
C ILE A 109 -11.65 -9.03 -28.41
N GLU A 110 -10.80 -9.19 -29.44
CA GLU A 110 -10.94 -10.25 -30.44
C GLU A 110 -10.81 -11.63 -29.77
N PRO A 111 -11.65 -12.62 -30.19
CA PRO A 111 -11.57 -13.98 -29.64
C PRO A 111 -10.21 -14.67 -29.80
N THR A 112 -9.40 -14.20 -30.77
CA THR A 112 -8.06 -14.70 -31.07
C THR A 112 -6.97 -14.07 -30.26
N ALA A 113 -7.31 -13.03 -29.44
CA ALA A 113 -6.35 -12.40 -28.55
C ALA A 113 -5.85 -13.40 -27.47
N PRO A 114 -4.57 -13.33 -27.09
CA PRO A 114 -4.01 -14.23 -26.09
C PRO A 114 -4.51 -13.96 -24.66
N TYR A 115 -5.30 -12.91 -24.45
CA TYR A 115 -5.87 -12.52 -23.16
C TYR A 115 -7.36 -12.23 -23.27
N HIS A 116 -8.06 -12.35 -22.14
CA HIS A 116 -9.50 -12.13 -22.07
C HIS A 116 -9.87 -11.14 -20.97
N PHE A 117 -11.04 -10.52 -21.11
CA PHE A 117 -11.66 -9.70 -20.09
C PHE A 117 -12.65 -10.53 -19.25
N GLY A 118 -12.40 -10.62 -17.95
CA GLY A 118 -13.31 -11.25 -16.98
C GLY A 118 -14.47 -10.31 -16.64
N LYS A 119 -15.68 -10.62 -17.08
CA LYS A 119 -16.88 -9.79 -16.89
C LYS A 119 -17.50 -9.89 -15.49
N GLN A 120 -17.05 -10.86 -14.68
CA GLN A 120 -17.68 -11.17 -13.39
C GLN A 120 -17.75 -9.96 -12.47
N PHE A 121 -16.68 -9.17 -12.35
CA PHE A 121 -16.69 -7.97 -11.53
C PHE A 121 -17.71 -6.94 -12.00
N ASP A 122 -17.82 -6.71 -13.30
CA ASP A 122 -18.78 -5.76 -13.86
C ASP A 122 -20.22 -6.24 -13.64
N GLU A 123 -20.48 -7.53 -13.76
CA GLU A 123 -21.79 -8.15 -13.51
C GLU A 123 -22.22 -8.06 -12.04
N GLU A 124 -21.27 -8.33 -11.11
CA GLU A 124 -21.55 -8.30 -9.68
C GLU A 124 -21.69 -6.86 -9.13
N SER A 125 -20.88 -5.93 -9.60
CA SER A 125 -20.84 -4.55 -9.11
C SER A 125 -21.79 -3.59 -9.83
N GLY A 126 -22.28 -3.98 -11.00
CA GLY A 126 -23.00 -3.09 -11.93
C GLY A 126 -22.12 -1.93 -12.41
N TYR A 127 -20.81 -2.09 -12.39
CA TYR A 127 -19.85 -1.20 -13.02
C TYR A 127 -19.64 -1.65 -14.47
N GLN A 128 -19.24 -0.75 -15.34
CA GLN A 128 -18.93 -1.08 -16.73
C GLN A 128 -17.52 -0.64 -17.08
N SER A 129 -16.59 -1.59 -17.10
CA SER A 129 -15.22 -1.37 -17.58
C SER A 129 -15.22 -1.30 -19.10
N LYS A 130 -14.70 -0.21 -19.68
CA LYS A 130 -14.58 -0.06 -21.13
C LYS A 130 -13.13 0.12 -21.55
N SER A 131 -12.60 1.33 -21.45
CA SER A 131 -11.20 1.58 -21.78
C SER A 131 -10.30 1.15 -20.63
N VAL A 132 -9.26 0.39 -20.95
CA VAL A 132 -8.32 -0.14 -19.95
C VAL A 132 -6.90 0.02 -20.45
N ILE A 133 -6.03 0.59 -19.63
CA ILE A 133 -4.58 0.56 -19.82
C ILE A 133 -3.95 -0.25 -18.68
N THR A 134 -3.11 -1.22 -19.03
CA THR A 134 -2.44 -2.10 -18.09
C THR A 134 -0.93 -2.01 -18.29
N VAL A 135 -0.19 -1.63 -17.27
CA VAL A 135 1.27 -1.41 -17.35
C VAL A 135 2.01 -2.22 -16.30
N PRO A 136 3.21 -2.75 -16.60
CA PRO A 136 4.04 -3.42 -15.62
C PRO A 136 4.72 -2.40 -14.69
N LEU A 137 4.78 -2.72 -13.39
CA LEU A 137 5.65 -2.06 -12.42
C LEU A 137 6.99 -2.82 -12.45
N GLU A 138 7.88 -2.41 -13.33
CA GLU A 138 9.12 -3.10 -13.64
C GLU A 138 10.33 -2.36 -13.06
N THR A 139 11.23 -3.10 -12.41
CA THR A 139 12.50 -2.57 -11.90
C THR A 139 13.49 -2.32 -13.04
N ARG A 140 14.57 -1.61 -12.74
CA ARG A 140 15.66 -1.40 -13.70
C ARG A 140 16.37 -2.69 -14.15
N GLN A 141 16.24 -3.78 -13.38
CA GLN A 141 16.79 -5.09 -13.71
C GLN A 141 15.86 -5.95 -14.58
N GLY A 142 14.66 -5.46 -14.88
CA GLY A 142 13.66 -6.21 -15.66
C GLY A 142 12.73 -7.09 -14.81
N ASP A 143 12.79 -6.99 -13.47
CA ASP A 143 11.89 -7.71 -12.58
C ASP A 143 10.53 -7.00 -12.51
N ILE A 144 9.45 -7.69 -12.83
CA ILE A 144 8.10 -7.18 -12.65
C ILE A 144 7.67 -7.41 -11.20
N LEU A 145 7.49 -6.31 -10.45
CA LEU A 145 7.05 -6.31 -9.05
C LEU A 145 5.53 -6.39 -8.92
N GLY A 146 4.83 -5.92 -9.93
CA GLY A 146 3.37 -5.85 -9.95
C GLY A 146 2.83 -5.29 -11.25
N ILE A 147 1.52 -5.12 -11.28
CA ILE A 147 0.78 -4.60 -12.43
C ILE A 147 -0.11 -3.45 -11.97
N LEU A 148 -0.08 -2.38 -12.71
CA LEU A 148 -0.98 -1.24 -12.56
C LEU A 148 -1.99 -1.25 -13.70
N GLN A 149 -3.27 -1.35 -13.36
CA GLN A 149 -4.37 -1.32 -14.32
C GLN A 149 -5.24 -0.09 -14.06
N ILE A 150 -5.41 0.76 -15.07
CA ILE A 150 -6.22 1.98 -15.00
C ILE A 150 -7.40 1.81 -15.95
N ILE A 151 -8.58 2.20 -15.47
CA ILE A 151 -9.86 1.84 -16.08
C ILE A 151 -10.70 3.09 -16.30
N ASN A 152 -11.30 3.18 -17.50
CA ASN A 152 -12.24 4.21 -17.89
C ASN A 152 -11.67 5.63 -17.82
N ALA A 153 -10.80 5.97 -18.79
CA ALA A 153 -10.45 7.37 -19.05
C ALA A 153 -11.71 8.19 -19.32
N GLN A 154 -11.77 9.42 -18.81
CA GLN A 154 -12.94 10.29 -18.93
C GLN A 154 -12.57 11.61 -19.60
N ASP A 155 -13.45 12.11 -20.46
CA ASP A 155 -13.39 13.48 -20.98
C ASP A 155 -13.88 14.51 -19.94
N GLU A 156 -13.94 15.77 -20.30
CA GLU A 156 -14.40 16.87 -19.45
C GLU A 156 -15.87 16.72 -19.02
N ASN A 157 -16.67 15.98 -19.79
CA ASN A 157 -18.07 15.68 -19.51
C ASN A 157 -18.26 14.36 -18.74
N LYS A 158 -17.16 13.75 -18.24
CA LYS A 158 -17.13 12.43 -17.59
C LYS A 158 -17.62 11.28 -18.47
N LYS A 159 -17.59 11.44 -19.78
CA LYS A 159 -17.84 10.35 -20.71
C LYS A 159 -16.59 9.51 -20.85
N ILE A 160 -16.76 8.19 -20.83
CA ILE A 160 -15.66 7.24 -21.02
C ILE A 160 -15.12 7.36 -22.45
N VAL A 161 -13.80 7.53 -22.55
CA VAL A 161 -13.03 7.63 -23.79
C VAL A 161 -11.87 6.65 -23.79
N PRO A 162 -11.33 6.25 -24.95
CA PRO A 162 -10.09 5.49 -25.00
C PRO A 162 -8.89 6.26 -24.42
N PHE A 163 -7.90 5.54 -23.90
CA PHE A 163 -6.59 6.11 -23.58
C PHE A 163 -5.83 6.42 -24.88
N THR A 164 -5.11 7.52 -24.87
CA THR A 164 -4.33 8.01 -26.02
C THR A 164 -2.89 7.47 -25.99
N ASP A 165 -2.17 7.57 -27.12
CA ASP A 165 -0.73 7.25 -27.17
C ASP A 165 0.10 8.13 -26.22
N SER A 166 -0.36 9.35 -25.95
CA SER A 166 0.26 10.23 -24.92
C SER A 166 0.07 9.67 -23.52
N ASP A 167 -1.11 9.11 -23.21
CA ASP A 167 -1.38 8.46 -21.93
C ASP A 167 -0.54 7.19 -21.76
N GLU A 168 -0.29 6.42 -22.83
CA GLU A 168 0.62 5.25 -22.77
C GLU A 168 2.04 5.65 -22.33
N LYS A 169 2.61 6.65 -22.98
CA LYS A 169 3.96 7.14 -22.68
C LYS A 169 4.05 7.68 -21.26
N LEU A 170 3.03 8.44 -20.86
CA LEU A 170 2.90 8.97 -19.51
C LEU A 170 2.84 7.86 -18.47
N MET A 171 2.01 6.84 -18.72
CA MET A 171 1.83 5.72 -17.79
C MET A 171 3.07 4.83 -17.69
N LEU A 172 3.84 4.64 -18.76
CA LEU A 172 5.12 3.93 -18.70
C LEU A 172 6.15 4.68 -17.84
N HIS A 173 6.27 5.99 -18.00
CA HIS A 173 7.13 6.81 -17.14
C HIS A 173 6.70 6.77 -15.68
N PHE A 174 5.40 6.90 -15.45
CA PHE A 174 4.82 6.81 -14.11
C PHE A 174 5.11 5.44 -13.48
N ALA A 175 4.84 4.35 -14.21
CA ALA A 175 5.04 2.98 -13.73
C ALA A 175 6.52 2.70 -13.36
N SER A 176 7.47 3.20 -14.15
CA SER A 176 8.90 3.09 -13.82
C SER A 176 9.25 3.80 -12.51
N THR A 177 8.69 5.00 -12.27
CA THR A 177 8.90 5.75 -11.03
C THR A 177 8.24 5.05 -9.83
N ALA A 178 7.01 4.59 -10.01
CA ALA A 178 6.25 3.85 -9.00
C ALA A 178 6.94 2.52 -8.64
N ALA A 179 7.52 1.83 -9.62
CA ALA A 179 8.25 0.58 -9.38
C ALA A 179 9.46 0.78 -8.45
N VAL A 180 10.23 1.87 -8.62
CA VAL A 180 11.36 2.20 -7.72
C VAL A 180 10.88 2.45 -6.30
N ALA A 181 9.79 3.22 -6.13
CA ALA A 181 9.21 3.47 -4.82
C ALA A 181 8.67 2.18 -4.18
N LEU A 182 8.01 1.32 -4.97
CA LEU A 182 7.48 0.03 -4.54
C LEU A 182 8.60 -0.93 -4.10
N GLU A 183 9.68 -1.05 -4.88
CA GLU A 183 10.84 -1.87 -4.53
C GLU A 183 11.42 -1.46 -3.17
N ARG A 184 11.57 -0.16 -2.96
CA ARG A 184 12.05 0.40 -1.68
C ARG A 184 11.10 0.10 -0.52
N ALA A 185 9.80 0.31 -0.70
CA ALA A 185 8.80 0.01 0.34
C ALA A 185 8.76 -1.48 0.68
N GLN A 186 8.86 -2.37 -0.32
CA GLN A 186 8.97 -3.81 -0.12
C GLN A 186 10.23 -4.19 0.67
N MET A 187 11.37 -3.57 0.35
CA MET A 187 12.63 -3.80 1.08
C MET A 187 12.51 -3.34 2.55
N THR A 188 11.99 -2.15 2.77
CA THR A 188 11.77 -1.60 4.12
C THR A 188 10.84 -2.51 4.92
N ARG A 189 9.68 -2.89 4.36
CA ARG A 189 8.75 -3.83 4.99
C ARG A 189 9.41 -5.17 5.31
N SER A 190 10.22 -5.70 4.40
CA SER A 190 10.95 -6.96 4.61
C SER A 190 11.93 -6.87 5.79
N ILE A 191 12.64 -5.75 5.94
CA ILE A 191 13.55 -5.52 7.08
C ILE A 191 12.76 -5.47 8.38
N LEU A 192 11.67 -4.68 8.44
CA LEU A 192 10.82 -4.57 9.62
C LEU A 192 10.22 -5.92 10.03
N LEU A 193 9.69 -6.68 9.07
CA LEU A 193 9.15 -8.02 9.35
C LEU A 193 10.23 -9.00 9.85
N ARG A 194 11.48 -8.87 9.40
CA ARG A 194 12.59 -9.67 9.94
C ARG A 194 12.91 -9.28 11.38
N MET A 195 12.90 -7.99 11.71
CA MET A 195 13.09 -7.52 13.10
C MET A 195 11.99 -8.07 14.01
N ILE A 196 10.73 -8.05 13.56
CA ILE A 196 9.60 -8.62 14.29
C ILE A 196 9.80 -10.14 14.49
N ARG A 197 10.14 -10.88 13.43
CA ARG A 197 10.40 -12.32 13.52
C ARG A 197 11.53 -12.65 14.49
N MET A 198 12.57 -11.83 14.57
CA MET A 198 13.63 -12.00 15.57
C MET A 198 13.06 -11.84 16.99
N SER A 199 12.15 -10.90 17.21
CA SER A 199 11.46 -10.74 18.51
C SER A 199 10.52 -11.92 18.79
N GLU A 200 9.75 -12.40 17.80
CA GLU A 200 8.85 -13.55 17.90
C GLU A 200 9.58 -14.86 18.21
N MET A 201 10.78 -15.05 17.71
CA MET A 201 11.61 -16.24 18.05
C MET A 201 11.88 -16.33 19.55
N ARG A 202 11.84 -15.22 20.27
CA ARG A 202 11.98 -15.16 21.73
C ARG A 202 10.64 -15.17 22.45
N ASP A 203 9.61 -14.48 21.92
CA ASP A 203 8.26 -14.41 22.46
C ASP A 203 7.22 -14.94 21.46
N PRO A 204 6.99 -16.26 21.41
CA PRO A 204 6.07 -16.85 20.42
C PRO A 204 4.58 -16.53 20.66
N LYS A 205 4.23 -15.83 21.76
CA LYS A 205 2.85 -15.38 22.02
C LYS A 205 2.45 -14.17 21.17
N GLU A 206 3.44 -13.39 20.71
CA GLU A 206 3.22 -12.23 19.85
C GLU A 206 3.49 -12.61 18.39
N THR A 207 2.53 -12.36 17.53
CA THR A 207 2.59 -12.78 16.12
C THR A 207 2.66 -11.55 15.19
N GLY A 208 3.31 -11.70 14.04
CA GLY A 208 3.33 -10.67 12.98
C GLY A 208 1.93 -10.26 12.52
N ALA A 209 0.94 -11.16 12.65
CA ALA A 209 -0.46 -10.83 12.41
C ALA A 209 -1.00 -9.81 13.42
N HIS A 210 -0.57 -9.88 14.70
CA HIS A 210 -0.96 -8.91 15.72
C HIS A 210 -0.42 -7.52 15.40
N VAL A 211 0.88 -7.39 15.17
CA VAL A 211 1.50 -6.08 14.90
C VAL A 211 0.97 -5.42 13.63
N ASN A 212 0.65 -6.20 12.60
CA ASN A 212 0.02 -5.69 11.39
C ASN A 212 -1.40 -5.15 11.66
N ARG A 213 -2.20 -5.84 12.49
CA ARG A 213 -3.52 -5.33 12.91
C ARG A 213 -3.40 -4.05 13.73
N VAL A 214 -2.47 -4.00 14.69
CA VAL A 214 -2.22 -2.79 15.49
C VAL A 214 -1.85 -1.63 14.59
N GLY A 215 -0.93 -1.82 13.64
CA GLY A 215 -0.58 -0.79 12.66
C GLY A 215 -1.78 -0.31 11.84
N GLY A 216 -2.64 -1.22 11.39
CA GLY A 216 -3.88 -0.88 10.65
C GLY A 216 -4.86 -0.08 11.51
N TYR A 217 -5.16 -0.53 12.73
CA TYR A 217 -6.08 0.17 13.63
C TYR A 217 -5.56 1.55 14.04
N SER A 218 -4.24 1.68 14.26
CA SER A 218 -3.63 2.97 14.58
C SER A 218 -3.86 4.00 13.48
N VAL A 219 -3.73 3.60 12.22
CA VAL A 219 -3.99 4.47 11.06
C VAL A 219 -5.46 4.88 11.00
N GLU A 220 -6.40 3.94 11.11
CA GLU A 220 -7.83 4.25 11.04
C GLU A 220 -8.27 5.22 12.16
N ILE A 221 -7.76 5.01 13.39
CA ILE A 221 -8.03 5.89 14.53
C ILE A 221 -7.43 7.27 14.28
N TYR A 222 -6.18 7.33 13.82
CA TYR A 222 -5.49 8.58 13.51
C TYR A 222 -6.22 9.37 12.41
N GLU A 223 -6.66 8.72 11.33
CA GLU A 223 -7.41 9.39 10.25
C GLU A 223 -8.71 10.02 10.76
N GLN A 224 -9.45 9.34 11.64
CA GLN A 224 -10.67 9.90 12.22
C GLN A 224 -10.38 11.07 13.17
N TRP A 225 -9.32 10.98 13.95
CA TRP A 225 -8.88 12.07 14.83
C TRP A 225 -8.39 13.26 14.01
N ALA A 226 -7.55 13.06 13.00
CA ALA A 226 -7.00 14.09 12.12
C ALA A 226 -8.10 14.88 11.38
N LYS A 227 -9.17 14.20 10.92
CA LYS A 227 -10.35 14.85 10.34
C LYS A 227 -11.03 15.80 11.32
N LYS A 228 -11.14 15.43 12.60
CA LYS A 228 -11.72 16.29 13.64
C LYS A 228 -10.83 17.49 13.97
N GLN A 229 -9.51 17.34 13.80
CA GLN A 229 -8.53 18.42 14.02
C GLN A 229 -8.32 19.31 12.80
N ASN A 230 -8.96 19.00 11.65
CA ASN A 230 -8.79 19.70 10.38
C ASN A 230 -7.31 19.79 9.92
N LEU A 231 -6.54 18.70 10.12
CA LEU A 231 -5.17 18.64 9.65
C LEU A 231 -5.12 18.74 8.13
N SER A 232 -4.02 19.32 7.62
CA SER A 232 -3.77 19.33 6.18
C SER A 232 -3.56 17.90 5.66
N ARG A 233 -3.85 17.68 4.36
CA ARG A 233 -3.64 16.36 3.75
C ARG A 233 -2.17 15.93 3.80
N GLU A 234 -1.26 16.87 3.64
CA GLU A 234 0.18 16.60 3.69
C GLU A 234 0.63 16.13 5.09
N GLU A 235 0.18 16.81 6.15
CA GLU A 235 0.45 16.39 7.54
C GLU A 235 -0.18 15.03 7.85
N LEU A 236 -1.43 14.82 7.39
CA LEU A 236 -2.12 13.55 7.57
C LEU A 236 -1.33 12.40 6.92
N ASP A 237 -0.94 12.54 5.66
CA ASP A 237 -0.25 11.48 4.91
C ASP A 237 1.12 11.17 5.50
N ARG A 238 1.90 12.20 5.89
CA ARG A 238 3.22 12.03 6.52
C ARG A 238 3.14 11.32 7.87
N ASN A 239 2.24 11.77 8.73
CA ASN A 239 2.12 11.20 10.07
C ASN A 239 1.50 9.79 10.04
N ARG A 240 0.57 9.53 9.11
CA ARG A 240 -0.04 8.23 8.90
C ARG A 240 0.99 7.17 8.55
N ASP A 241 1.91 7.47 7.64
CA ASP A 241 3.00 6.59 7.21
C ASP A 241 3.93 6.26 8.40
N SER A 242 4.41 7.29 9.11
CA SER A 242 5.31 7.12 10.26
C SER A 242 4.65 6.36 11.40
N LEU A 243 3.38 6.68 11.72
CA LEU A 243 2.63 6.01 12.78
C LEU A 243 2.41 4.52 12.47
N ARG A 244 2.02 4.18 11.24
CA ARG A 244 1.80 2.78 10.85
C ARG A 244 3.05 1.95 11.05
N MET A 245 4.18 2.44 10.58
CA MET A 245 5.46 1.74 10.70
C MET A 245 5.94 1.67 12.15
N ALA A 246 5.78 2.74 12.93
CA ALA A 246 6.12 2.77 14.35
C ALA A 246 5.27 1.78 15.17
N ALA A 247 3.96 1.74 14.91
CA ALA A 247 3.04 0.84 15.59
C ALA A 247 3.38 -0.65 15.39
N ILE A 248 3.92 -1.01 14.23
CA ILE A 248 4.40 -2.37 13.95
C ILE A 248 5.59 -2.74 14.86
N LEU A 249 6.38 -1.77 15.32
CA LEU A 249 7.60 -1.97 16.11
C LEU A 249 7.40 -1.81 17.63
N HIS A 250 6.17 -1.57 18.11
CA HIS A 250 5.95 -1.25 19.54
C HIS A 250 6.53 -2.28 20.54
N TYR A 251 6.61 -3.55 20.14
CA TYR A 251 7.15 -4.63 20.98
C TYR A 251 8.64 -4.92 20.78
N VAL A 252 9.35 -4.17 19.94
CA VAL A 252 10.75 -4.48 19.60
C VAL A 252 11.66 -4.59 20.82
N GLY A 253 11.36 -3.86 21.89
CA GLY A 253 12.13 -3.89 23.14
C GLY A 253 12.02 -5.19 23.94
N LYS A 254 11.02 -6.04 23.69
CA LYS A 254 10.91 -7.36 24.36
C LYS A 254 12.12 -8.25 24.09
N ILE A 255 12.86 -8.03 23.01
CA ILE A 255 14.08 -8.76 22.70
C ILE A 255 15.15 -8.63 23.80
N ALA A 256 15.12 -7.55 24.57
CA ALA A 256 16.08 -7.30 25.65
C ALA A 256 15.63 -7.86 27.02
N ILE A 257 14.40 -8.38 27.14
CA ILE A 257 13.89 -8.97 28.37
C ILE A 257 14.42 -10.40 28.53
N SER A 258 14.76 -10.79 29.77
CA SER A 258 15.23 -12.14 30.07
C SER A 258 14.19 -13.21 29.74
N ASP A 259 14.61 -14.34 29.15
CA ASP A 259 13.72 -15.48 28.83
C ASP A 259 13.00 -16.03 30.07
N VAL A 260 13.61 -15.96 31.25
CA VAL A 260 12.99 -16.39 32.50
C VAL A 260 11.69 -15.63 32.80
N ILE A 261 11.67 -14.35 32.47
CA ILE A 261 10.50 -13.48 32.64
C ILE A 261 9.59 -13.58 31.40
N LEU A 262 10.16 -13.40 30.21
CA LEU A 262 9.42 -13.33 28.96
C LEU A 262 8.57 -14.60 28.70
N LYS A 263 9.14 -15.78 29.01
CA LYS A 263 8.51 -17.10 28.77
C LYS A 263 7.83 -17.67 30.01
N LYS A 264 7.69 -16.90 31.09
CA LYS A 264 7.09 -17.38 32.33
C LYS A 264 5.64 -17.83 32.08
N PRO A 265 5.25 -19.06 32.46
CA PRO A 265 3.89 -19.57 32.22
C PRO A 265 2.85 -19.08 33.24
N SER A 266 3.30 -18.48 34.36
CA SER A 266 2.45 -17.97 35.43
C SER A 266 2.41 -16.44 35.43
N ARG A 267 1.57 -15.86 36.32
CA ARG A 267 1.57 -14.39 36.54
C ARG A 267 2.91 -13.92 37.07
N PHE A 268 3.29 -12.72 36.67
CA PHE A 268 4.47 -12.06 37.19
C PHE A 268 4.27 -11.67 38.66
N ILE A 269 5.31 -11.80 39.46
CA ILE A 269 5.43 -11.08 40.75
C ILE A 269 5.83 -9.63 40.46
N GLU A 270 5.76 -8.77 41.49
CA GLU A 270 5.98 -7.32 41.30
C GLU A 270 7.32 -6.98 40.63
N ASP A 271 8.43 -7.52 41.12
CA ASP A 271 9.77 -7.28 40.57
C ASP A 271 9.91 -7.75 39.10
N GLU A 272 9.28 -8.86 38.76
CA GLU A 272 9.26 -9.38 37.39
C GLU A 272 8.40 -8.49 36.46
N PHE A 273 7.30 -7.97 37.00
CA PHE A 273 6.43 -7.05 36.28
C PHE A 273 7.15 -5.73 36.00
N GLU A 274 7.85 -5.19 36.98
CA GLU A 274 8.71 -4.00 36.80
C GLU A 274 9.81 -4.26 35.76
N THR A 275 10.41 -5.46 35.77
CA THR A 275 11.38 -5.83 34.73
C THR A 275 10.71 -5.96 33.35
N MET A 276 9.51 -6.51 33.26
CA MET A 276 8.78 -6.59 31.99
C MET A 276 8.44 -5.20 31.45
N LYS A 277 8.06 -4.24 32.29
CA LYS A 277 7.81 -2.84 31.86
C LYS A 277 9.02 -2.21 31.16
N GLN A 278 10.24 -2.63 31.50
CA GLN A 278 11.45 -2.10 30.87
C GLN A 278 11.49 -2.27 29.36
N HIS A 279 10.67 -3.16 28.77
CA HIS A 279 10.68 -3.35 27.31
C HIS A 279 10.28 -2.07 26.55
N THR A 280 9.43 -1.21 27.14
CA THR A 280 9.04 0.07 26.52
C THR A 280 10.25 0.99 26.40
N PHE A 281 10.97 1.18 27.49
CA PHE A 281 12.18 1.99 27.51
C PHE A 281 13.31 1.40 26.67
N LEU A 282 13.52 0.08 26.74
CA LEU A 282 14.55 -0.60 25.94
C LEU A 282 14.23 -0.56 24.45
N GLY A 283 12.95 -0.63 24.09
CA GLY A 283 12.48 -0.44 22.72
C GLY A 283 12.73 0.99 22.21
N ALA A 284 12.33 1.98 22.99
CA ALA A 284 12.54 3.39 22.65
C ALA A 284 14.03 3.74 22.46
N ARG A 285 14.93 3.13 23.24
CA ARG A 285 16.39 3.34 23.11
C ARG A 285 16.96 3.01 21.73
N LEU A 286 16.31 2.16 20.94
CA LEU A 286 16.74 1.85 19.58
C LEU A 286 16.62 3.07 18.65
N PHE A 287 15.78 4.04 19.00
CA PHE A 287 15.45 5.22 18.21
C PHE A 287 15.94 6.54 18.83
N LEU A 288 16.79 6.48 19.87
CA LEU A 288 17.27 7.66 20.63
C LEU A 288 18.00 8.73 19.80
N ASN A 289 18.64 8.35 18.70
CA ASN A 289 19.33 9.29 17.82
C ASN A 289 18.49 9.49 16.55
N SER A 290 17.26 9.96 16.73
CA SER A 290 16.33 10.20 15.65
C SER A 290 16.99 10.95 14.48
N GLN A 291 16.81 10.41 13.27
CA GLN A 291 17.23 11.04 12.02
C GLN A 291 16.05 11.25 11.06
N SER A 292 14.84 10.91 11.53
CA SER A 292 13.64 10.99 10.71
C SER A 292 12.36 11.04 11.56
N ASP A 293 11.28 11.59 10.99
CA ASP A 293 9.93 11.58 11.60
C ASP A 293 9.49 10.16 12.02
N PHE A 294 9.96 9.14 11.29
CA PHE A 294 9.71 7.73 11.64
C PHE A 294 10.40 7.33 12.95
N ASP A 295 11.68 7.73 13.17
CA ASP A 295 12.40 7.37 14.39
C ASP A 295 11.77 8.05 15.60
N GLU A 296 11.31 9.31 15.46
CA GLU A 296 10.57 10.02 16.51
C GLU A 296 9.26 9.30 16.84
N ALA A 297 8.47 8.97 15.85
CA ALA A 297 7.23 8.22 16.02
C ALA A 297 7.48 6.83 16.65
N ALA A 298 8.53 6.13 16.22
CA ALA A 298 8.89 4.81 16.75
C ALA A 298 9.39 4.88 18.20
N PHE A 299 10.13 5.95 18.56
CA PHE A 299 10.51 6.22 19.94
C PHE A 299 9.28 6.41 20.82
N ASP A 300 8.39 7.32 20.44
CA ASP A 300 7.18 7.65 21.21
C ASP A 300 6.24 6.46 21.35
N VAL A 301 6.00 5.73 20.27
CA VAL A 301 5.15 4.54 20.29
C VAL A 301 5.77 3.44 21.17
N ALA A 302 7.07 3.16 21.02
CA ALA A 302 7.71 2.13 21.82
C ALA A 302 7.73 2.49 23.32
N LEU A 303 7.90 3.77 23.65
CA LEU A 303 7.94 4.23 25.04
C LEU A 303 6.55 4.19 25.71
N ASN A 304 5.51 4.64 24.97
CA ASN A 304 4.22 5.02 25.56
C ASN A 304 3.07 4.07 25.24
N HIS A 305 3.27 2.95 24.51
CA HIS A 305 2.16 2.08 24.05
C HIS A 305 1.40 1.37 25.20
N HIS A 306 1.91 1.41 26.42
CA HIS A 306 1.23 0.95 27.63
C HIS A 306 0.71 2.09 28.50
N GLU A 307 0.98 3.35 28.14
CA GLU A 307 0.47 4.48 28.88
C GLU A 307 -1.04 4.59 28.76
N ARG A 308 -1.67 4.98 29.87
CA ARG A 308 -3.12 5.23 29.89
C ARG A 308 -3.35 6.67 29.47
N TRP A 309 -4.49 6.92 28.82
CA TRP A 309 -4.88 8.26 28.36
C TRP A 309 -5.10 9.26 29.51
N ASP A 310 -5.28 8.77 30.73
CA ASP A 310 -5.51 9.53 31.96
C ASP A 310 -4.27 9.63 32.87
N GLY A 311 -3.12 9.11 32.42
CA GLY A 311 -1.85 9.14 33.13
C GLY A 311 -1.60 7.92 34.01
#